data_27aac43e2925f2d97637612fbbd3d363
#
_entry.id   27aac43e2925f2d97637612fbbd3d363
#
_cell.length_a   1.000
_cell.length_b   1.000
_cell.length_c   1.000
_cell.angle_alpha   90.00
_cell.angle_beta   90.00
_cell.angle_gamma   90.00
#
_symmetry.space_group_name_H-M   'P 1'
#
loop_
_entity.id
_entity.type
_entity.pdbx_description
1 polymer ?
#
loop_
_entity_poly.entity_id
_entity_poly.type
_entity_poly.pdbx_seq_one_letter_code
_entity_poly.pdbx_strand_id
1 'polypeptide(L)'
;MTTFLGTKLAKIHFTFHFSEYYCIFARIKNKESHRTMEKAKQIPYRAIALDLDGTLTNHEKVVTPKTREALLKAAANGAVIILASGRPTYGIEPVAECLELNQRGGYILSYNGGNIVNAQTGEKLFSQFLPDEVIPELYAYAKEKGHALLGYAGNEIITEMPDDEYVKEESRINKMNIRKVDNLFEALEPHPTKLLMTGDPSDMLKAEQELL
;
A
#
# COMPACT_ATOMS: atom_id res chain seq x y z
N MET A 1 -13.38 -4.25 4.80
CA MET A 1 -13.25 -4.24 6.27
C MET A 1 -12.32 -5.39 6.65
N THR A 2 -11.04 -5.11 6.83
CA THR A 2 -10.07 -6.14 7.25
C THR A 2 -9.31 -5.58 8.44
N THR A 3 -9.78 -5.92 9.62
CA THR A 3 -9.15 -5.60 10.89
C THR A 3 -7.90 -6.47 11.01
N PHE A 4 -6.73 -5.90 10.87
CA PHE A 4 -5.49 -6.59 11.19
C PHE A 4 -5.26 -6.55 12.70
N LEU A 5 -5.67 -7.59 13.39
CA LEU A 5 -5.24 -7.92 14.76
C LEU A 5 -3.87 -8.58 14.69
N GLY A 6 -2.81 -7.83 14.94
CA GLY A 6 -1.47 -8.44 14.96
C GLY A 6 -0.32 -7.56 15.44
N THR A 7 -0.53 -6.31 15.71
CA THR A 7 0.40 -5.42 16.43
C THR A 7 -0.41 -4.33 17.12
N LYS A 8 0.11 -3.77 18.22
CA LYS A 8 -0.56 -2.76 19.06
C LYS A 8 -0.95 -1.43 18.39
N LEU A 9 -1.06 -1.41 17.05
CA LEU A 9 -1.40 -0.24 16.25
C LEU A 9 -2.78 -0.46 15.64
N ALA A 10 -3.80 0.17 16.20
CA ALA A 10 -5.04 0.36 15.47
C ALA A 10 -4.87 1.57 14.53
N LYS A 11 -5.11 1.36 13.26
CA LYS A 11 -5.06 2.37 12.21
C LYS A 11 -6.43 2.43 11.56
N ILE A 12 -7.03 3.59 11.50
CA ILE A 12 -8.22 3.83 10.68
C ILE A 12 -7.73 4.20 9.30
N HIS A 13 -8.08 3.37 8.34
CA HIS A 13 -7.84 3.63 6.94
C HIS A 13 -9.15 4.14 6.33
N PHE A 14 -9.23 5.44 6.09
CA PHE A 14 -10.33 5.98 5.31
C PHE A 14 -10.09 5.65 3.84
N THR A 15 -10.51 4.45 3.47
CA THR A 15 -10.60 4.03 2.08
C THR A 15 -12.08 3.81 1.83
N PHE A 16 -12.72 4.64 1.03
CA PHE A 16 -14.10 4.41 0.63
C PHE A 16 -14.21 3.07 -0.07
N HIS A 17 -14.91 2.12 0.56
CA HIS A 17 -15.30 0.89 -0.09
C HIS A 17 -16.49 1.20 -0.99
N PHE A 18 -16.25 1.39 -2.27
CA PHE A 18 -17.30 1.20 -3.25
C PHE A 18 -17.56 -0.30 -3.36
N SER A 19 -18.75 -0.72 -2.90
CA SER A 19 -19.19 -2.12 -2.82
C SER A 19 -19.45 -2.78 -4.19
N GLU A 20 -19.01 -2.21 -5.30
CA GLU A 20 -19.31 -2.69 -6.65
C GLU A 20 -18.10 -2.83 -7.60
N TYR A 21 -16.86 -2.82 -7.10
CA TYR A 21 -15.74 -3.12 -7.98
C TYR A 21 -15.22 -4.53 -7.73
N TYR A 22 -15.71 -5.45 -8.56
CA TYR A 22 -15.13 -6.77 -8.80
C TYR A 22 -13.64 -6.61 -9.09
N CYS A 23 -12.81 -7.46 -8.46
CA CYS A 23 -11.45 -7.69 -8.92
C CYS A 23 -11.47 -8.01 -10.41
N ILE A 24 -11.09 -7.06 -11.25
CA ILE A 24 -10.93 -7.31 -12.68
C ILE A 24 -9.67 -8.14 -12.83
N PHE A 25 -9.82 -9.45 -12.86
CA PHE A 25 -8.81 -10.33 -13.43
C PHE A 25 -8.83 -10.12 -14.94
N ALA A 26 -8.06 -9.15 -15.42
CA ALA A 26 -7.92 -8.90 -16.84
C ALA A 26 -7.33 -10.15 -17.52
N ARG A 27 -8.13 -10.82 -18.33
CA ARG A 27 -7.69 -11.89 -19.23
C ARG A 27 -6.89 -11.26 -20.34
N ILE A 28 -5.59 -11.09 -20.14
CA ILE A 28 -4.68 -10.62 -21.19
C ILE A 28 -4.63 -11.71 -22.27
N LYS A 29 -5.28 -11.46 -23.41
CA LYS A 29 -5.09 -12.27 -24.61
C LYS A 29 -3.74 -11.91 -25.23
N ASN A 30 -2.73 -12.74 -25.02
CA ASN A 30 -1.48 -12.66 -25.75
C ASN A 30 -1.67 -13.18 -27.18
N LYS A 31 -1.29 -12.36 -28.16
CA LYS A 31 -1.03 -12.84 -29.53
C LYS A 31 0.20 -13.76 -29.52
N GLU A 32 0.02 -14.92 -30.04
CA GLU A 32 1.04 -15.97 -30.15
C GLU A 32 2.29 -15.50 -30.90
N SER A 33 3.45 -15.61 -30.27
CA SER A 33 4.72 -15.76 -30.98
C SER A 33 5.19 -17.20 -30.76
N HIS A 34 5.17 -17.98 -31.80
CA HIS A 34 5.72 -19.33 -31.83
C HIS A 34 7.23 -19.29 -31.58
N ARG A 35 7.64 -19.73 -30.40
CA ARG A 35 9.00 -20.22 -30.15
C ARG A 35 8.87 -21.57 -29.47
N THR A 36 9.37 -22.61 -30.12
CA THR A 36 9.58 -23.96 -29.58
C THR A 36 10.45 -23.85 -28.33
N MET A 37 9.84 -23.99 -27.17
CA MET A 37 10.53 -24.18 -25.89
C MET A 37 10.20 -25.57 -25.36
N GLU A 38 11.26 -26.27 -24.94
CA GLU A 38 11.17 -27.53 -24.18
C GLU A 38 10.11 -27.41 -23.08
N LYS A 39 9.38 -28.50 -22.82
CA LYS A 39 8.31 -28.62 -21.83
C LYS A 39 8.79 -28.23 -20.41
N ALA A 40 8.92 -26.94 -20.13
CA ALA A 40 8.91 -26.44 -18.78
C ALA A 40 7.53 -26.79 -18.17
N LYS A 41 7.52 -27.38 -16.98
CA LYS A 41 6.29 -27.67 -16.22
C LYS A 41 5.44 -26.39 -16.19
N GLN A 42 4.36 -26.38 -16.94
CA GLN A 42 3.47 -25.23 -17.05
C GLN A 42 2.85 -24.98 -15.67
N ILE A 43 3.22 -23.86 -15.02
CA ILE A 43 2.59 -23.49 -13.76
C ILE A 43 1.13 -23.10 -14.10
N PRO A 44 0.14 -23.66 -13.36
CA PRO A 44 -1.28 -23.40 -13.63
C PRO A 44 -1.67 -21.94 -13.34
N TYR A 45 -0.88 -21.22 -12.55
CA TYR A 45 -1.14 -19.84 -12.15
C TYR A 45 -0.25 -18.87 -12.93
N ARG A 46 -0.86 -17.80 -13.46
CA ARG A 46 -0.17 -16.77 -14.25
C ARG A 46 0.21 -15.55 -13.45
N ALA A 47 -0.38 -15.35 -12.29
CA ALA A 47 -0.09 -14.26 -11.39
C ALA A 47 -0.11 -14.72 -9.94
N ILE A 48 0.70 -14.08 -9.11
CA ILE A 48 0.78 -14.29 -7.67
C ILE A 48 0.63 -12.92 -7.02
N ALA A 49 -0.50 -12.68 -6.36
CA ALA A 49 -0.74 -11.47 -5.58
C ALA A 49 -0.38 -11.73 -4.12
N LEU A 50 0.42 -10.85 -3.54
CA LEU A 50 0.98 -11.00 -2.20
C LEU A 50 0.75 -9.73 -1.38
N ASP A 51 0.12 -9.89 -0.23
CA ASP A 51 0.16 -8.89 0.82
C ASP A 51 1.55 -8.87 1.47
N LEU A 52 1.97 -7.74 2.02
CA LEU A 52 3.30 -7.55 2.58
C LEU A 52 3.36 -7.93 4.07
N ASP A 53 2.59 -7.21 4.89
CA ASP A 53 2.76 -7.21 6.33
C ASP A 53 2.12 -8.44 7.00
N GLY A 54 2.97 -9.35 7.50
CA GLY A 54 2.53 -10.61 8.09
C GLY A 54 2.23 -11.71 7.07
N THR A 55 2.50 -11.46 5.77
CA THR A 55 2.34 -12.44 4.69
C THR A 55 3.67 -12.66 3.97
N LEU A 56 4.12 -11.69 3.17
CA LEU A 56 5.37 -11.79 2.40
C LEU A 56 6.59 -11.44 3.23
N THR A 57 6.46 -10.45 4.11
CA THR A 57 7.55 -9.97 4.97
C THR A 57 7.41 -10.52 6.38
N ASN A 58 8.56 -10.79 7.02
CA ASN A 58 8.64 -11.20 8.42
C ASN A 58 8.43 -10.01 9.39
N HIS A 59 8.63 -10.23 10.71
CA HIS A 59 8.51 -9.18 11.73
C HIS A 59 9.50 -8.02 11.54
N GLU A 60 10.64 -8.28 10.90
CA GLU A 60 11.65 -7.28 10.55
C GLU A 60 11.32 -6.52 9.26
N LYS A 61 10.15 -6.79 8.65
CA LYS A 61 9.67 -6.20 7.41
C LYS A 61 10.56 -6.51 6.19
N VAL A 62 11.19 -7.68 6.21
CA VAL A 62 12.04 -8.16 5.11
C VAL A 62 11.50 -9.47 4.52
N VAL A 63 11.75 -9.67 3.23
CA VAL A 63 11.48 -10.93 2.53
C VAL A 63 12.61 -11.90 2.84
N THR A 64 12.26 -13.11 3.31
CA THR A 64 13.30 -14.11 3.62
C THR A 64 13.99 -14.59 2.34
N PRO A 65 15.28 -15.03 2.42
CA PRO A 65 16.00 -15.55 1.25
C PRO A 65 15.27 -16.69 0.55
N LYS A 66 14.67 -17.60 1.32
CA LYS A 66 13.92 -18.75 0.79
C LYS A 66 12.67 -18.30 0.03
N THR A 67 11.92 -17.33 0.57
CA THR A 67 10.72 -16.79 -0.08
C THR A 67 11.11 -16.04 -1.35
N ARG A 68 12.17 -15.21 -1.28
CA ARG A 68 12.71 -14.49 -2.45
C ARG A 68 13.07 -15.46 -3.58
N GLU A 69 13.85 -16.51 -3.29
CA GLU A 69 14.27 -17.50 -4.28
C GLU A 69 13.06 -18.18 -4.94
N ALA A 70 12.06 -18.58 -4.13
CA ALA A 70 10.85 -19.22 -4.65
C ALA A 70 10.07 -18.30 -5.59
N LEU A 71 9.92 -17.00 -5.26
CA LEU A 71 9.21 -16.02 -6.09
C LEU A 71 9.98 -15.69 -7.37
N LEU A 72 11.30 -15.52 -7.28
CA LEU A 72 12.14 -15.32 -8.48
C LEU A 72 12.08 -16.52 -9.43
N LYS A 73 12.03 -17.75 -8.88
CA LYS A 73 11.85 -18.96 -9.68
C LYS A 73 10.47 -19.03 -10.31
N ALA A 74 9.42 -18.62 -9.61
CA ALA A 74 8.08 -18.54 -10.17
C ALA A 74 8.02 -17.50 -11.30
N ALA A 75 8.59 -16.31 -11.10
CA ALA A 75 8.68 -15.27 -12.13
C ALA A 75 9.47 -15.74 -13.35
N ALA A 76 10.59 -16.44 -13.19
CA ALA A 76 11.36 -17.02 -14.28
C ALA A 76 10.58 -18.08 -15.07
N ASN A 77 9.56 -18.70 -14.47
CA ASN A 77 8.64 -19.63 -15.12
C ASN A 77 7.35 -18.93 -15.66
N GLY A 78 7.35 -17.60 -15.74
CA GLY A 78 6.30 -16.81 -16.37
C GLY A 78 5.16 -16.36 -15.46
N ALA A 79 5.29 -16.49 -14.12
CA ALA A 79 4.33 -15.90 -13.19
C ALA A 79 4.59 -14.40 -13.04
N VAL A 80 3.52 -13.60 -13.08
CA VAL A 80 3.56 -12.17 -12.77
C VAL A 80 3.42 -11.99 -11.27
N ILE A 81 4.34 -11.26 -10.64
CA ILE A 81 4.26 -10.93 -9.21
C ILE A 81 3.54 -9.61 -9.04
N ILE A 82 2.59 -9.60 -8.12
CA ILE A 82 1.79 -8.42 -7.75
C ILE A 82 1.95 -8.21 -6.24
N LEU A 83 2.48 -7.06 -5.85
CA LEU A 83 2.56 -6.65 -4.45
C LEU A 83 1.33 -5.81 -4.12
N ALA A 84 0.57 -6.20 -3.10
CA ALA A 84 -0.65 -5.51 -2.68
C ALA A 84 -0.55 -5.13 -1.20
N SER A 85 -0.64 -3.85 -0.86
CA SER A 85 -0.47 -3.38 0.51
C SER A 85 -1.23 -2.08 0.79
N GLY A 86 -1.54 -1.84 2.06
CA GLY A 86 -2.02 -0.55 2.55
C GLY A 86 -0.93 0.53 2.63
N ARG A 87 0.34 0.17 2.43
CA ARG A 87 1.47 1.10 2.45
C ARG A 87 1.40 2.08 1.29
N PRO A 88 2.03 3.28 1.42
CA PRO A 88 2.31 4.15 0.29
C PRO A 88 3.22 3.43 -0.71
N THR A 89 3.18 3.85 -1.98
CA THR A 89 3.98 3.23 -3.06
C THR A 89 5.46 3.18 -2.68
N TYR A 90 6.01 4.29 -2.17
CA TYR A 90 7.40 4.37 -1.71
C TYR A 90 7.74 3.30 -0.67
N GLY A 91 6.84 3.02 0.28
CA GLY A 91 7.06 1.98 1.32
C GLY A 91 7.05 0.54 0.79
N ILE A 92 6.62 0.32 -0.46
CA ILE A 92 6.59 -1.00 -1.12
C ILE A 92 7.82 -1.19 -2.03
N GLU A 93 8.37 -0.11 -2.58
CA GLU A 93 9.48 -0.14 -3.53
C GLU A 93 10.68 -1.00 -3.07
N PRO A 94 11.15 -0.95 -1.81
CA PRO A 94 12.26 -1.80 -1.38
C PRO A 94 11.96 -3.31 -1.49
N VAL A 95 10.69 -3.71 -1.35
CA VAL A 95 10.26 -5.09 -1.53
C VAL A 95 10.20 -5.44 -3.02
N ALA A 96 9.71 -4.53 -3.85
CA ALA A 96 9.68 -4.69 -5.30
C ALA A 96 11.11 -4.82 -5.88
N GLU A 97 12.05 -4.02 -5.41
CA GLU A 97 13.47 -4.12 -5.77
C GLU A 97 14.08 -5.44 -5.32
N CYS A 98 13.81 -5.88 -4.08
CA CYS A 98 14.27 -7.17 -3.56
C CYS A 98 13.80 -8.33 -4.44
N LEU A 99 12.63 -8.23 -5.05
CA LEU A 99 12.06 -9.22 -5.98
C LEU A 99 12.38 -8.94 -7.46
N GLU A 100 13.23 -7.95 -7.74
CA GLU A 100 13.67 -7.59 -9.09
C GLU A 100 12.50 -7.19 -10.03
N LEU A 101 11.39 -6.65 -9.49
CA LEU A 101 10.22 -6.31 -10.29
C LEU A 101 10.48 -5.17 -11.27
N ASN A 102 11.42 -4.28 -10.96
CA ASN A 102 11.90 -3.23 -11.86
C ASN A 102 12.60 -3.78 -13.13
N GLN A 103 13.07 -5.03 -13.10
CA GLN A 103 13.73 -5.69 -14.22
C GLN A 103 12.84 -6.74 -14.89
N ARG A 104 12.11 -7.52 -14.07
CA ARG A 104 11.32 -8.68 -14.52
C ARG A 104 9.89 -8.32 -14.89
N GLY A 105 9.43 -7.15 -14.50
CA GLY A 105 8.02 -6.77 -14.58
C GLY A 105 7.21 -7.26 -13.37
N GLY A 106 6.08 -6.64 -13.16
CA GLY A 106 5.15 -6.88 -12.06
C GLY A 106 4.39 -5.62 -11.72
N TYR A 107 3.56 -5.68 -10.68
CA TYR A 107 2.72 -4.56 -10.31
C TYR A 107 2.77 -4.30 -8.81
N ILE A 108 2.61 -3.03 -8.46
CA ILE A 108 2.46 -2.56 -7.09
C ILE A 108 1.06 -1.99 -6.94
N LEU A 109 0.28 -2.57 -6.04
CA LEU A 109 -1.01 -2.05 -5.59
C LEU A 109 -0.78 -1.44 -4.20
N SER A 110 -0.69 -0.13 -4.14
CA SER A 110 -0.44 0.65 -2.92
C SER A 110 -1.71 1.33 -2.42
N TYR A 111 -1.68 1.86 -1.20
CA TYR A 111 -2.81 2.55 -0.58
C TYR A 111 -4.12 1.73 -0.60
N ASN A 112 -4.04 0.43 -0.27
CA ASN A 112 -5.17 -0.51 -0.34
C ASN A 112 -5.81 -0.63 -1.75
N GLY A 113 -5.01 -0.48 -2.81
CA GLY A 113 -5.46 -0.48 -4.20
C GLY A 113 -5.79 0.90 -4.76
N GLY A 114 -5.60 1.97 -3.98
CA GLY A 114 -5.80 3.35 -4.43
C GLY A 114 -4.83 3.76 -5.55
N ASN A 115 -3.66 3.14 -5.64
CA ASN A 115 -2.76 3.27 -6.78
C ASN A 115 -2.36 1.88 -7.32
N ILE A 116 -2.31 1.77 -8.65
CA ILE A 116 -1.73 0.61 -9.35
C ILE A 116 -0.59 1.12 -10.21
N VAL A 117 0.61 0.62 -9.96
CA VAL A 117 1.83 1.04 -10.65
C VAL A 117 2.47 -0.17 -11.33
N ASN A 118 2.90 0.01 -12.58
CA ASN A 118 3.78 -0.94 -13.25
C ASN A 118 5.19 -0.80 -12.64
N ALA A 119 5.67 -1.85 -11.97
CA ALA A 119 6.93 -1.79 -11.24
C ALA A 119 8.16 -1.64 -12.15
N GLN A 120 8.06 -1.99 -13.43
CA GLN A 120 9.16 -1.89 -14.39
C GLN A 120 9.28 -0.50 -15.00
N THR A 121 8.16 0.13 -15.33
CA THR A 121 8.13 1.42 -16.03
C THR A 121 7.89 2.60 -15.11
N GLY A 122 7.39 2.37 -13.88
CA GLY A 122 6.94 3.42 -12.97
C GLY A 122 5.60 4.05 -13.38
N GLU A 123 4.98 3.57 -14.46
CA GLU A 123 3.71 4.11 -14.95
C GLU A 123 2.57 3.84 -13.96
N LYS A 124 1.84 4.88 -13.60
CA LYS A 124 0.60 4.77 -12.84
C LYS A 124 -0.54 4.37 -13.77
N LEU A 125 -0.98 3.11 -13.65
CA LEU A 125 -2.08 2.56 -14.45
C LEU A 125 -3.45 2.91 -13.91
N PHE A 126 -3.52 3.19 -12.60
CA PHE A 126 -4.75 3.57 -11.91
C PHE A 126 -4.40 4.42 -10.71
N SER A 127 -5.24 5.42 -10.43
CA SER A 127 -5.22 6.21 -9.19
C SER A 127 -6.65 6.51 -8.78
N GLN A 128 -6.94 6.34 -7.51
CA GLN A 128 -8.17 6.78 -6.87
C GLN A 128 -7.83 7.67 -5.69
N PHE A 129 -8.53 8.78 -5.59
CA PHE A 129 -8.31 9.79 -4.57
C PHE A 129 -9.46 9.78 -3.56
N LEU A 130 -9.19 10.32 -2.38
CA LEU A 130 -10.25 10.63 -1.43
C LEU A 130 -11.15 11.72 -2.03
N PRO A 131 -12.47 11.65 -1.80
CA PRO A 131 -13.34 12.78 -2.14
C PRO A 131 -12.92 14.03 -1.38
N ASP A 132 -12.80 15.15 -2.09
CA ASP A 132 -12.30 16.41 -1.52
C ASP A 132 -13.18 16.92 -0.37
N GLU A 133 -14.48 16.61 -0.40
CA GLU A 133 -15.47 17.00 0.60
C GLU A 133 -15.29 16.33 1.96
N VAL A 134 -14.65 15.15 2.02
CA VAL A 134 -14.45 14.44 3.31
C VAL A 134 -13.19 14.89 4.05
N ILE A 135 -12.24 15.50 3.35
CA ILE A 135 -10.94 15.88 3.92
C ILE A 135 -11.08 16.91 5.05
N PRO A 136 -11.86 18.01 4.87
CA PRO A 136 -12.09 18.99 5.94
C PRO A 136 -12.72 18.38 7.20
N GLU A 137 -13.67 17.45 7.03
CA GLU A 137 -14.35 16.77 8.12
C GLU A 137 -13.38 15.88 8.92
N LEU A 138 -12.58 15.06 8.23
CA LEU A 138 -11.56 14.22 8.85
C LEU A 138 -10.52 15.05 9.59
N TYR A 139 -10.09 16.16 8.99
CA TYR A 139 -9.14 17.07 9.62
C TYR A 139 -9.72 17.73 10.88
N ALA A 140 -10.95 18.25 10.81
CA ALA A 140 -11.61 18.86 11.96
C ALA A 140 -11.82 17.85 13.09
N TYR A 141 -12.26 16.64 12.77
CA TYR A 141 -12.43 15.57 13.75
C TYR A 141 -11.12 15.21 14.45
N ALA A 142 -10.04 15.01 13.68
CA ALA A 142 -8.73 14.69 14.27
C ALA A 142 -8.24 15.79 15.20
N LYS A 143 -8.42 17.06 14.85
CA LYS A 143 -8.08 18.22 15.69
C LYS A 143 -8.91 18.27 16.95
N GLU A 144 -10.23 18.08 16.86
CA GLU A 144 -11.13 18.10 18.02
C GLU A 144 -10.79 17.00 19.03
N LYS A 145 -10.50 15.80 18.55
CA LYS A 145 -10.21 14.64 19.40
C LYS A 145 -8.74 14.56 19.84
N GLY A 146 -7.87 15.39 19.28
CA GLY A 146 -6.44 15.37 19.57
C GLY A 146 -5.70 14.16 18.99
N HIS A 147 -6.24 13.57 17.92
CA HIS A 147 -5.60 12.45 17.22
C HIS A 147 -4.58 12.93 16.19
N ALA A 148 -3.49 12.18 16.03
CA ALA A 148 -2.56 12.45 14.97
C ALA A 148 -3.18 12.05 13.62
N LEU A 149 -3.16 12.99 12.67
CA LEU A 149 -3.53 12.78 11.29
C LEU A 149 -2.29 13.01 10.42
N LEU A 150 -2.09 12.15 9.44
CA LEU A 150 -0.99 12.25 8.51
C LEU A 150 -1.42 12.02 7.07
N GLY A 151 -0.70 12.65 6.17
CA GLY A 151 -0.79 12.44 4.73
C GLY A 151 0.57 12.03 4.18
N TYR A 152 0.63 11.85 2.87
CA TYR A 152 1.83 11.45 2.16
C TYR A 152 2.11 12.45 1.04
N ALA A 153 3.35 12.91 0.94
CA ALA A 153 3.82 13.83 -0.09
C ALA A 153 5.15 13.32 -0.65
N GLY A 154 5.12 12.77 -1.86
CA GLY A 154 6.28 12.11 -2.45
C GLY A 154 6.79 10.97 -1.56
N ASN A 155 8.01 11.13 -1.04
CA ASN A 155 8.67 10.17 -0.14
C ASN A 155 8.62 10.58 1.34
N GLU A 156 7.75 11.51 1.70
CA GLU A 156 7.61 12.01 3.07
C GLU A 156 6.21 11.75 3.63
N ILE A 157 6.16 11.52 4.94
CA ILE A 157 4.96 11.61 5.75
C ILE A 157 4.83 13.05 6.21
N ILE A 158 3.68 13.68 5.98
CA ILE A 158 3.39 15.03 6.45
C ILE A 158 2.38 14.99 7.58
N THR A 159 2.63 15.73 8.65
CA THR A 159 1.77 15.77 9.85
C THR A 159 2.05 17.00 10.71
N GLU A 160 1.08 17.42 11.50
CA GLU A 160 1.27 18.44 12.56
C GLU A 160 1.91 17.85 13.82
N MET A 161 1.83 16.52 14.00
CA MET A 161 2.25 15.80 15.21
C MET A 161 3.43 14.84 14.93
N PRO A 162 4.63 15.35 14.59
CA PRO A 162 5.77 14.52 14.16
C PRO A 162 6.32 13.65 15.32
N ASP A 163 6.02 14.00 16.56
CA ASP A 163 6.52 13.30 17.73
C ASP A 163 5.60 12.19 18.23
N ASP A 164 4.41 12.05 17.66
CA ASP A 164 3.47 10.97 17.94
C ASP A 164 4.13 9.60 17.68
N GLU A 165 3.92 8.64 18.59
CA GLU A 165 4.57 7.33 18.52
C GLU A 165 4.12 6.49 17.32
N TYR A 166 2.84 6.61 16.95
CA TYR A 166 2.27 5.87 15.83
C TYR A 166 2.69 6.47 14.48
N VAL A 167 2.87 7.79 14.41
CA VAL A 167 3.46 8.47 13.26
C VAL A 167 4.91 8.03 13.06
N LYS A 168 5.69 7.95 14.14
CA LYS A 168 7.07 7.42 14.09
C LYS A 168 7.12 5.96 13.65
N GLU A 169 6.16 5.15 14.11
CA GLU A 169 6.08 3.76 13.67
C GLU A 169 5.70 3.64 12.19
N GLU A 170 4.79 4.49 11.67
CA GLU A 170 4.48 4.53 10.25
C GLU A 170 5.71 4.91 9.41
N SER A 171 6.49 5.91 9.88
CA SER A 171 7.76 6.30 9.28
C SER A 171 8.76 5.13 9.24
N ARG A 172 8.91 4.42 10.35
CA ARG A 172 9.81 3.27 10.46
C ARG A 172 9.44 2.13 9.51
N ILE A 173 8.14 1.79 9.44
CA ILE A 173 7.64 0.71 8.58
C ILE A 173 7.87 1.03 7.10
N ASN A 174 7.61 2.26 6.70
CA ASN A 174 7.70 2.68 5.29
C ASN A 174 9.05 3.25 4.91
N LYS A 175 9.97 3.43 5.87
CA LYS A 175 11.28 4.08 5.68
C LYS A 175 11.15 5.47 5.05
N MET A 176 10.14 6.22 5.49
CA MET A 176 9.84 7.57 5.02
C MET A 176 10.20 8.59 6.10
N ASN A 177 10.73 9.74 5.68
CA ASN A 177 10.96 10.86 6.58
C ASN A 177 9.64 11.48 7.02
N ILE A 178 9.62 12.04 8.25
CA ILE A 178 8.50 12.82 8.74
C ILE A 178 8.82 14.30 8.52
N ARG A 179 7.94 15.00 7.81
CA ARG A 179 7.96 16.45 7.67
C ARG A 179 6.84 17.07 8.49
N LYS A 180 7.25 17.88 9.49
CA LYS A 180 6.30 18.68 10.25
C LYS A 180 5.69 19.77 9.37
N VAL A 181 4.39 19.97 9.49
CA VAL A 181 3.65 21.08 8.88
C VAL A 181 2.84 21.82 9.96
N ASP A 182 2.55 23.09 9.73
CA ASP A 182 1.75 23.88 10.67
C ASP A 182 0.25 23.64 10.49
N ASN A 183 -0.18 23.33 9.26
CA ASN A 183 -1.55 23.01 8.90
C ASN A 183 -1.51 21.89 7.86
N LEU A 184 -1.96 20.70 8.27
CA LEU A 184 -1.94 19.53 7.39
C LEU A 184 -2.90 19.71 6.19
N PHE A 185 -4.08 20.29 6.43
CA PHE A 185 -5.07 20.49 5.38
C PHE A 185 -4.54 21.39 4.24
N GLU A 186 -3.77 22.42 4.57
CA GLU A 186 -3.13 23.30 3.59
C GLU A 186 -1.90 22.68 2.92
N ALA A 187 -1.24 21.76 3.64
CA ALA A 187 -0.01 21.13 3.16
C ALA A 187 -0.26 19.86 2.31
N LEU A 188 -1.49 19.35 2.29
CA LEU A 188 -1.85 18.19 1.48
C LEU A 188 -1.70 18.53 -0.01
N GLU A 189 -1.13 17.58 -0.75
CA GLU A 189 -1.19 17.63 -2.21
C GLU A 189 -2.65 17.56 -2.67
N PRO A 190 -2.99 18.19 -3.81
CA PRO A 190 -4.33 18.06 -4.39
C PRO A 190 -4.70 16.58 -4.58
N HIS A 191 -5.89 16.21 -4.15
CA HIS A 191 -6.44 14.87 -4.31
C HIS A 191 -5.56 13.78 -3.65
N PRO A 192 -5.42 13.76 -2.31
CA PRO A 192 -4.66 12.71 -1.63
C PRO A 192 -5.34 11.35 -1.82
N THR A 193 -4.55 10.31 -2.05
CA THR A 193 -5.06 8.93 -2.16
C THR A 193 -5.47 8.36 -0.80
N LYS A 194 -4.82 8.81 0.28
CA LYS A 194 -5.03 8.29 1.63
C LYS A 194 -4.64 9.32 2.68
N LEU A 195 -5.49 9.44 3.69
CA LEU A 195 -5.12 9.98 5.01
C LEU A 195 -5.09 8.86 6.03
N LEU A 196 -4.25 8.96 7.03
CA LEU A 196 -4.17 8.00 8.11
C LEU A 196 -4.30 8.73 9.44
N MET A 197 -5.35 8.40 10.20
CA MET A 197 -5.51 8.80 11.59
C MET A 197 -4.90 7.73 12.49
N THR A 198 -4.15 8.15 13.50
CA THR A 198 -3.46 7.23 14.41
C THR A 198 -3.68 7.63 15.85
N GLY A 199 -3.63 6.64 16.74
CA GLY A 199 -3.80 6.82 18.18
C GLY A 199 -3.93 5.49 18.89
N ASP A 200 -4.35 5.54 20.17
CA ASP A 200 -4.63 4.32 20.94
C ASP A 200 -5.69 3.46 20.25
N PRO A 201 -5.53 2.12 20.22
CA PRO A 201 -6.48 1.22 19.55
C PRO A 201 -7.94 1.41 19.97
N SER A 202 -8.19 1.70 21.23
CA SER A 202 -9.56 1.88 21.73
C SER A 202 -10.19 3.18 21.24
N ASP A 203 -9.39 4.23 21.07
CA ASP A 203 -9.85 5.51 20.56
C ASP A 203 -10.03 5.48 19.04
N MET A 204 -9.15 4.77 18.34
CA MET A 204 -9.31 4.55 16.90
C MET A 204 -10.57 3.74 16.57
N LEU A 205 -10.93 2.77 17.42
CA LEU A 205 -12.18 2.03 17.25
C LEU A 205 -13.42 2.92 17.43
N LYS A 206 -13.39 3.86 18.41
CA LYS A 206 -14.47 4.83 18.57
C LYS A 206 -14.54 5.81 17.40
N ALA A 207 -13.39 6.33 16.97
CA ALA A 207 -13.31 7.22 15.81
C ALA A 207 -13.87 6.56 14.56
N GLU A 208 -13.58 5.27 14.32
CA GLU A 208 -14.15 4.51 13.20
C GLU A 208 -15.69 4.46 13.28
N GLN A 209 -16.25 4.26 14.49
CA GLN A 209 -17.71 4.23 14.70
C GLN A 209 -18.38 5.59 14.57
N GLU A 210 -17.69 6.67 14.94
CA GLU A 210 -18.21 8.03 14.86
C GLU A 210 -18.17 8.62 13.44
N LEU A 211 -17.28 8.10 12.59
CA LEU A 211 -17.03 8.61 11.23
C LEU A 211 -17.67 7.74 10.12
N LEU A 212 -18.22 6.57 10.45
CA LEU A 212 -18.93 5.67 9.52
C LEU A 212 -20.44 5.79 9.68
#